data_6cc7ed920a678c65869ffac454103ca6
#
_entry.id   6cc7ed920a678c65869ffac454103ca6
#
_cell.length_a   1.000
_cell.length_b   1.000
_cell.length_c   1.000
_cell.angle_alpha   90.00
_cell.angle_beta   90.00
_cell.angle_gamma   90.00
#
_symmetry.space_group_name_H-M   'P 1'
#
loop_
_entity.id
_entity.type
_entity.pdbx_description
1 polymer ?
#
loop_
_entity_poly.entity_id
_entity_poly.type
_entity_poly.pdbx_seq_one_letter_code
_entity_poly.pdbx_strand_id
1 'polypeptide(L)'
;RSARAAGVAAVEVVPAARSVLFDGVADLRALTAALDAWAPSEEPPTGPLVEIAVTYDGADLVDVAAAWDTDEAGVVQRHTTVEYVASFCGFAPGFAYLAGLPDELAVPRLASPRPQVPAGSVALAGTWCGVYPSASPGGWRLLGSSDAALWDPTRERPALLAPGTRVRFVPR
;
A
#
# COMPACT_ATOMS: atom_id res chain seq x y z
N ARG A 1 4.73 14.07 6.89
CA ARG A 1 5.06 14.76 8.17
C ARG A 1 6.15 15.83 7.99
N SER A 2 7.22 15.55 7.23
CA SER A 2 8.38 16.46 7.09
C SER A 2 8.03 17.83 6.47
N ALA A 3 7.17 17.91 5.45
CA ALA A 3 6.81 19.17 4.81
C ALA A 3 6.05 20.13 5.76
N ARG A 4 5.14 19.62 6.58
CA ARG A 4 4.46 20.42 7.62
C ARG A 4 5.40 20.80 8.76
N ALA A 5 6.35 19.92 9.10
CA ALA A 5 7.38 20.21 10.10
C ALA A 5 8.37 21.29 9.60
N ALA A 6 8.58 21.39 8.27
CA ALA A 6 9.36 22.46 7.64
C ALA A 6 8.61 23.79 7.49
N GLY A 7 7.40 23.92 8.04
CA GLY A 7 6.63 25.17 8.02
C GLY A 7 5.95 25.49 6.67
N VAL A 8 5.86 24.53 5.76
CA VAL A 8 5.14 24.72 4.49
C VAL A 8 3.65 24.77 4.77
N ALA A 9 3.04 25.93 4.54
CA ALA A 9 1.62 26.13 4.62
C ALA A 9 0.94 25.63 3.34
N ALA A 10 0.25 24.48 3.42
CA ALA A 10 -0.60 23.94 2.36
C ALA A 10 -1.91 23.47 2.97
N VAL A 11 -2.99 23.58 2.21
CA VAL A 11 -4.31 23.07 2.62
C VAL A 11 -4.24 21.55 2.71
N GLU A 12 -3.67 20.90 1.72
CA GLU A 12 -3.49 19.46 1.70
C GLU A 12 -2.12 19.06 1.13
N VAL A 13 -1.59 17.92 1.63
CA VAL A 13 -0.36 17.29 1.13
C VAL A 13 -0.67 15.82 0.86
N VAL A 14 -0.68 15.45 -0.42
CA VAL A 14 -1.04 14.09 -0.87
C VAL A 14 0.21 13.38 -1.40
N PRO A 15 0.76 12.41 -0.68
CA PRO A 15 1.84 11.59 -1.18
C PRO A 15 1.33 10.55 -2.18
N ALA A 16 2.16 10.24 -3.17
CA ALA A 16 1.97 9.18 -4.14
C ALA A 16 3.27 8.40 -4.34
N ALA A 17 3.27 7.41 -5.26
CA ALA A 17 4.42 6.53 -5.47
C ALA A 17 5.73 7.26 -5.80
N ARG A 18 5.67 8.34 -6.59
CA ARG A 18 6.85 9.08 -7.10
C ARG A 18 6.68 10.59 -7.08
N SER A 19 5.63 11.08 -6.47
CA SER A 19 5.32 12.51 -6.41
C SER A 19 4.58 12.85 -5.12
N VAL A 20 4.55 14.13 -4.80
CA VAL A 20 3.73 14.68 -3.71
C VAL A 20 2.97 15.86 -4.28
N LEU A 21 1.66 15.88 -4.10
CA LEU A 21 0.84 17.04 -4.40
C LEU A 21 0.78 17.93 -3.15
N PHE A 22 1.04 19.22 -3.34
CA PHE A 22 0.78 20.25 -2.36
C PHE A 22 -0.36 21.12 -2.87
N ASP A 23 -1.53 21.02 -2.27
CA ASP A 23 -2.69 21.81 -2.65
C ASP A 23 -2.85 23.03 -1.74
N GLY A 24 -3.34 24.14 -2.32
CA GLY A 24 -3.59 25.37 -1.60
C GLY A 24 -2.34 26.01 -0.97
N VAL A 25 -1.19 25.97 -1.66
CA VAL A 25 0.06 26.58 -1.21
C VAL A 25 -0.02 28.09 -1.33
N ALA A 26 0.12 28.80 -0.20
CA ALA A 26 0.09 30.24 -0.15
C ALA A 26 1.40 30.90 -0.66
N ASP A 27 2.56 30.26 -0.42
CA ASP A 27 3.88 30.76 -0.82
C ASP A 27 4.69 29.66 -1.53
N LEU A 28 4.72 29.72 -2.86
CA LEU A 28 5.48 28.78 -3.70
C LEU A 28 7.00 28.92 -3.52
N ARG A 29 7.50 30.12 -3.18
CA ARG A 29 8.96 30.31 -2.96
C ARG A 29 9.39 29.63 -1.68
N ALA A 30 8.60 29.76 -0.62
CA ALA A 30 8.85 29.05 0.63
C ALA A 30 8.78 27.52 0.45
N LEU A 31 7.82 27.02 -0.33
CA LEU A 31 7.73 25.60 -0.67
C LEU A 31 8.99 25.14 -1.42
N THR A 32 9.40 25.85 -2.47
CA THR A 32 10.59 25.50 -3.26
C THR A 32 11.84 25.45 -2.39
N ALA A 33 12.06 26.47 -1.56
CA ALA A 33 13.20 26.51 -0.64
C ALA A 33 13.18 25.34 0.36
N ALA A 34 12.02 24.98 0.88
CA ALA A 34 11.86 23.84 1.78
C ALA A 34 12.15 22.50 1.08
N LEU A 35 11.76 22.36 -0.20
CA LEU A 35 12.02 21.15 -1.00
C LEU A 35 13.52 21.05 -1.37
N ASP A 36 14.17 22.15 -1.71
CA ASP A 36 15.61 22.20 -2.03
C ASP A 36 16.47 21.83 -0.80
N ALA A 37 16.00 22.18 0.39
CA ALA A 37 16.66 21.84 1.65
C ALA A 37 16.27 20.48 2.21
N TRP A 38 15.29 19.79 1.58
CA TRP A 38 14.77 18.53 2.10
C TRP A 38 15.69 17.35 1.74
N ALA A 39 15.96 16.53 2.74
CA ALA A 39 16.61 15.24 2.57
C ALA A 39 15.65 14.11 3.00
N PRO A 40 15.64 12.98 2.29
CA PRO A 40 14.91 11.79 2.73
C PRO A 40 15.36 11.39 4.14
N SER A 41 14.40 11.04 5.00
CA SER A 41 14.73 10.43 6.28
C SER A 41 15.11 8.96 6.06
N GLU A 42 16.25 8.55 6.59
CA GLU A 42 16.66 7.14 6.64
C GLU A 42 16.07 6.41 7.86
N GLU A 43 15.31 7.11 8.70
CA GLU A 43 14.69 6.50 9.86
C GLU A 43 13.66 5.47 9.44
N PRO A 44 13.70 4.26 10.03
CA PRO A 44 12.70 3.25 9.77
C PRO A 44 11.30 3.74 10.18
N PRO A 45 10.25 3.29 9.50
CA PRO A 45 8.89 3.66 9.84
C PRO A 45 8.56 3.21 11.28
N THR A 46 8.13 4.16 12.11
CA THR A 46 7.79 3.95 13.53
C THR A 46 6.29 3.78 13.77
N GLY A 47 5.50 3.62 12.71
CA GLY A 47 4.06 3.43 12.80
C GLY A 47 3.67 2.13 13.53
N PRO A 48 2.40 2.01 13.96
CA PRO A 48 1.90 0.80 14.59
C PRO A 48 2.03 -0.40 13.65
N LEU A 49 2.25 -1.58 14.22
CA LEU A 49 2.18 -2.84 13.48
C LEU A 49 0.72 -3.31 13.46
N VAL A 50 0.21 -3.60 12.26
CA VAL A 50 -1.10 -4.21 12.03
C VAL A 50 -0.89 -5.58 11.40
N GLU A 51 -1.45 -6.61 12.00
CA GLU A 51 -1.49 -7.95 11.42
C GLU A 51 -2.80 -8.15 10.67
N ILE A 52 -2.71 -8.64 9.44
CA ILE A 52 -3.86 -8.92 8.56
C ILE A 52 -3.89 -10.41 8.29
N ALA A 53 -4.92 -11.08 8.79
CA ALA A 53 -5.15 -12.48 8.52
C ALA A 53 -5.65 -12.69 7.08
N VAL A 54 -5.06 -13.66 6.37
CA VAL A 54 -5.30 -13.92 4.95
C VAL A 54 -5.58 -15.40 4.70
N THR A 55 -6.66 -15.69 3.98
CA THR A 55 -6.86 -16.98 3.32
C THR A 55 -6.27 -16.88 1.92
N TYR A 56 -5.26 -17.70 1.62
CA TYR A 56 -4.56 -17.69 0.33
C TYR A 56 -5.31 -18.54 -0.69
N ASP A 57 -6.38 -17.99 -1.24
CA ASP A 57 -7.32 -18.59 -2.20
C ASP A 57 -7.46 -17.75 -3.48
N GLY A 58 -6.50 -16.85 -3.73
CA GLY A 58 -6.56 -15.88 -4.81
C GLY A 58 -6.42 -16.50 -6.20
N ALA A 59 -7.19 -15.99 -7.14
CA ALA A 59 -7.25 -16.52 -8.51
C ALA A 59 -5.91 -16.47 -9.28
N ASP A 60 -4.94 -15.68 -8.82
CA ASP A 60 -3.63 -15.54 -9.45
C ASP A 60 -2.50 -16.18 -8.64
N LEU A 61 -2.81 -16.92 -7.57
CA LEU A 61 -1.79 -17.51 -6.68
C LEU A 61 -0.83 -18.42 -7.46
N VAL A 62 -1.37 -19.27 -8.33
CA VAL A 62 -0.60 -20.18 -9.20
C VAL A 62 0.29 -19.40 -10.19
N ASP A 63 -0.22 -18.31 -10.78
CA ASP A 63 0.56 -17.47 -11.71
C ASP A 63 1.73 -16.77 -10.99
N VAL A 64 1.49 -16.31 -9.75
CA VAL A 64 2.53 -15.70 -8.92
C VAL A 64 3.56 -16.75 -8.49
N ALA A 65 3.13 -17.96 -8.15
CA ALA A 65 4.03 -19.07 -7.85
C ALA A 65 4.97 -19.38 -9.03
N ALA A 66 4.40 -19.46 -10.24
CA ALA A 66 5.20 -19.64 -11.47
C ALA A 66 6.17 -18.48 -11.70
N ALA A 67 5.75 -17.22 -11.49
CA ALA A 67 6.59 -16.04 -11.64
C ALA A 67 7.75 -15.99 -10.64
N TRP A 68 7.54 -16.54 -9.44
CA TRP A 68 8.54 -16.59 -8.37
C TRP A 68 9.37 -17.89 -8.35
N ASP A 69 9.22 -18.76 -9.35
CA ASP A 69 9.86 -20.07 -9.44
C ASP A 69 9.70 -20.87 -8.13
N THR A 70 8.44 -21.08 -7.73
CA THR A 70 8.04 -21.76 -6.48
C THR A 70 6.64 -22.36 -6.61
N ASP A 71 6.15 -22.97 -5.55
CA ASP A 71 4.77 -23.41 -5.40
C ASP A 71 3.92 -22.39 -4.60
N GLU A 72 2.64 -22.64 -4.44
CA GLU A 72 1.72 -21.77 -3.70
C GLU A 72 2.16 -21.60 -2.23
N ALA A 73 2.66 -22.66 -1.60
CA ALA A 73 3.18 -22.61 -0.23
C ALA A 73 4.40 -21.68 -0.13
N GLY A 74 5.28 -21.70 -1.14
CA GLY A 74 6.41 -20.79 -1.23
C GLY A 74 5.99 -19.33 -1.45
N VAL A 75 4.90 -19.08 -2.19
CA VAL A 75 4.31 -17.72 -2.28
C VAL A 75 3.84 -17.25 -0.91
N VAL A 76 3.07 -18.07 -0.21
CA VAL A 76 2.60 -17.76 1.15
C VAL A 76 3.77 -17.45 2.07
N GLN A 77 4.79 -18.31 2.09
CA GLN A 77 5.97 -18.13 2.92
C GLN A 77 6.68 -16.80 2.62
N ARG A 78 6.98 -16.53 1.33
CA ARG A 78 7.67 -15.29 0.93
C ARG A 78 6.85 -14.05 1.24
N HIS A 79 5.54 -14.06 0.95
CA HIS A 79 4.66 -12.93 1.21
C HIS A 79 4.51 -12.62 2.71
N THR A 80 4.43 -13.65 3.57
CA THR A 80 4.23 -13.49 5.02
C THR A 80 5.51 -13.14 5.78
N THR A 81 6.69 -13.40 5.22
CA THR A 81 7.97 -12.99 5.83
C THR A 81 8.28 -11.51 5.64
N VAL A 82 7.64 -10.85 4.68
CA VAL A 82 7.82 -9.42 4.42
C VAL A 82 7.08 -8.59 5.46
N GLU A 83 7.76 -7.62 6.05
CA GLU A 83 7.11 -6.54 6.77
C GLU A 83 6.88 -5.38 5.80
N TYR A 84 5.62 -5.13 5.50
CA TYR A 84 5.22 -4.05 4.61
C TYR A 84 5.03 -2.75 5.37
N VAL A 85 5.06 -1.63 4.62
CA VAL A 85 4.75 -0.29 5.14
C VAL A 85 3.74 0.38 4.24
N ALA A 86 2.67 0.91 4.80
CA ALA A 86 1.74 1.76 4.07
C ALA A 86 2.46 3.06 3.66
N SER A 87 2.85 3.16 2.40
CA SER A 87 3.60 4.32 1.89
C SER A 87 2.68 5.51 1.64
N PHE A 88 1.54 5.26 1.02
CA PHE A 88 0.52 6.27 0.75
C PHE A 88 -0.85 5.60 0.57
N CYS A 89 -1.90 6.40 0.68
CA CYS A 89 -3.28 5.99 0.42
C CYS A 89 -3.78 6.62 -0.88
N GLY A 90 -4.68 5.92 -1.58
CA GLY A 90 -5.27 6.39 -2.82
C GLY A 90 -6.18 5.32 -3.41
N PHE A 91 -6.68 5.52 -4.62
CA PHE A 91 -7.58 4.62 -5.32
C PHE A 91 -9.00 4.57 -4.72
N ALA A 92 -9.14 4.18 -3.45
CA ALA A 92 -10.44 4.10 -2.75
C ALA A 92 -10.25 4.38 -1.25
N PRO A 93 -11.29 4.82 -0.52
CA PRO A 93 -11.25 4.96 0.94
C PRO A 93 -10.80 3.63 1.60
N GLY A 94 -9.71 3.69 2.39
CA GLY A 94 -9.13 2.53 3.05
C GLY A 94 -8.10 1.74 2.23
N PHE A 95 -7.91 2.04 0.93
CA PHE A 95 -6.86 1.41 0.15
C PHE A 95 -5.50 2.06 0.45
N ALA A 96 -4.52 1.24 0.81
CA ALA A 96 -3.14 1.65 1.02
C ALA A 96 -2.20 0.90 0.07
N TYR A 97 -1.23 1.63 -0.48
CA TYR A 97 -0.11 1.06 -1.22
C TYR A 97 0.98 0.66 -0.24
N LEU A 98 1.20 -0.64 -0.11
CA LEU A 98 2.15 -1.23 0.82
C LEU A 98 3.47 -1.50 0.09
N ALA A 99 4.54 -0.85 0.53
CA ALA A 99 5.90 -1.10 0.07
C ALA A 99 6.58 -2.14 0.97
N GLY A 100 7.62 -2.78 0.46
CA GLY A 100 8.43 -3.76 1.21
C GLY A 100 8.70 -5.05 0.45
N LEU A 101 7.90 -5.35 -0.59
CA LEU A 101 8.18 -6.50 -1.43
C LEU A 101 9.52 -6.27 -2.17
N PRO A 102 10.47 -7.20 -2.09
CA PRO A 102 11.73 -7.14 -2.84
C PRO A 102 11.52 -7.01 -4.36
N ASP A 103 12.41 -6.29 -5.03
CA ASP A 103 12.31 -6.04 -6.47
C ASP A 103 12.31 -7.32 -7.31
N GLU A 104 13.04 -8.35 -6.89
CA GLU A 104 13.09 -9.67 -7.52
C GLU A 104 11.76 -10.43 -7.44
N LEU A 105 10.87 -10.04 -6.52
CA LEU A 105 9.53 -10.61 -6.39
C LEU A 105 8.45 -9.75 -7.06
N ALA A 106 8.84 -8.73 -7.80
CA ALA A 106 7.90 -7.89 -8.53
C ALA A 106 7.09 -8.70 -9.55
N VAL A 107 5.77 -8.53 -9.56
CA VAL A 107 4.88 -9.19 -10.53
C VAL A 107 4.12 -8.17 -11.37
N PRO A 108 4.01 -8.36 -12.68
CA PRO A 108 3.29 -7.42 -13.53
C PRO A 108 1.78 -7.49 -13.25
N ARG A 109 1.11 -6.35 -13.43
CA ARG A 109 -0.36 -6.30 -13.45
C ARG A 109 -0.90 -7.17 -14.58
N LEU A 110 -2.16 -7.59 -14.47
CA LEU A 110 -2.89 -8.19 -15.57
C LEU A 110 -2.91 -7.25 -16.77
N ALA A 111 -2.77 -7.80 -17.98
CA ALA A 111 -2.86 -7.01 -19.22
C ALA A 111 -4.25 -6.38 -19.38
N SER A 112 -5.29 -7.10 -18.97
CA SER A 112 -6.67 -6.58 -18.91
C SER A 112 -7.17 -6.61 -17.48
N PRO A 113 -7.56 -5.47 -16.90
CA PRO A 113 -8.12 -5.43 -15.56
C PRO A 113 -9.42 -6.24 -15.47
N ARG A 114 -9.65 -6.87 -14.33
CA ARG A 114 -10.95 -7.49 -14.02
C ARG A 114 -12.00 -6.39 -13.87
N PRO A 115 -13.23 -6.59 -14.37
CA PRO A 115 -14.32 -5.64 -14.16
C PRO A 115 -14.70 -5.54 -12.69
N GLN A 116 -14.44 -6.61 -11.91
CA GLN A 116 -14.73 -6.64 -10.48
C GLN A 116 -13.70 -7.51 -9.74
N VAL A 117 -13.06 -6.92 -8.75
CA VAL A 117 -12.24 -7.56 -7.72
C VAL A 117 -13.07 -7.51 -6.43
N PRO A 118 -13.25 -8.62 -5.71
CA PRO A 118 -14.01 -8.61 -4.45
C PRO A 118 -13.36 -7.74 -3.36
N ALA A 119 -14.18 -7.20 -2.46
CA ALA A 119 -13.68 -6.59 -1.23
C ALA A 119 -12.87 -7.61 -0.41
N GLY A 120 -11.84 -7.15 0.29
CA GLY A 120 -10.94 -8.00 1.06
C GLY A 120 -9.84 -8.70 0.24
N SER A 121 -9.85 -8.61 -1.09
CA SER A 121 -8.81 -9.24 -1.92
C SER A 121 -7.43 -8.67 -1.59
N VAL A 122 -6.48 -9.55 -1.23
CA VAL A 122 -5.06 -9.24 -1.04
C VAL A 122 -4.36 -9.43 -2.37
N ALA A 123 -3.59 -8.43 -2.82
CA ALA A 123 -3.08 -8.43 -4.17
C ALA A 123 -1.71 -7.75 -4.32
N LEU A 124 -1.00 -8.13 -5.42
CA LEU A 124 0.31 -7.58 -5.80
C LEU A 124 0.27 -6.93 -7.17
N ALA A 125 1.07 -5.86 -7.34
CA ALA A 125 1.37 -5.26 -8.64
C ALA A 125 2.71 -4.54 -8.62
N GLY A 126 3.67 -4.92 -9.47
CA GLY A 126 5.05 -4.52 -9.32
C GLY A 126 5.57 -4.98 -7.95
N THR A 127 6.16 -4.07 -7.21
CA THR A 127 6.60 -4.28 -5.83
C THR A 127 5.57 -3.85 -4.79
N TRP A 128 4.38 -3.44 -5.20
CA TRP A 128 3.32 -3.00 -4.31
C TRP A 128 2.43 -4.17 -3.89
N CYS A 129 2.07 -4.18 -2.62
CA CYS A 129 0.99 -4.98 -2.07
C CYS A 129 -0.18 -4.07 -1.66
N GLY A 130 -1.38 -4.62 -1.56
CA GLY A 130 -2.55 -3.91 -1.07
C GLY A 130 -3.72 -4.84 -0.82
N VAL A 131 -4.71 -4.33 -0.08
CA VAL A 131 -5.97 -5.02 0.19
C VAL A 131 -7.11 -4.15 -0.29
N TYR A 132 -8.00 -4.70 -1.10
CA TYR A 132 -9.14 -3.98 -1.66
C TYR A 132 -10.21 -3.74 -0.58
N PRO A 133 -10.52 -2.48 -0.21
CA PRO A 133 -11.49 -2.20 0.86
C PRO A 133 -12.94 -2.41 0.42
N SER A 134 -13.19 -2.34 -0.89
CA SER A 134 -14.50 -2.52 -1.50
C SER A 134 -14.38 -3.20 -2.85
N ALA A 135 -15.47 -3.80 -3.35
CA ALA A 135 -15.50 -4.35 -4.69
C ALA A 135 -15.30 -3.25 -5.73
N SER A 136 -14.35 -3.45 -6.65
CA SER A 136 -13.95 -2.45 -7.65
C SER A 136 -13.25 -3.07 -8.84
N PRO A 137 -13.16 -2.43 -10.00
CA PRO A 137 -12.29 -2.88 -11.08
C PRO A 137 -10.82 -2.90 -10.63
N GLY A 138 -10.04 -3.88 -11.12
CA GLY A 138 -8.63 -3.95 -10.77
C GLY A 138 -7.84 -4.96 -11.58
N GLY A 139 -6.54 -4.68 -11.78
CA GLY A 139 -5.63 -5.54 -12.54
C GLY A 139 -4.46 -6.06 -11.71
N TRP A 140 -4.54 -6.03 -10.38
CA TRP A 140 -3.52 -6.60 -9.51
C TRP A 140 -3.68 -8.11 -9.43
N ARG A 141 -2.57 -8.82 -9.17
CA ARG A 141 -2.55 -10.28 -9.00
C ARG A 141 -3.08 -10.65 -7.63
N LEU A 142 -4.18 -11.38 -7.60
CA LEU A 142 -4.88 -11.77 -6.37
C LEU A 142 -4.20 -12.97 -5.72
N LEU A 143 -3.72 -12.79 -4.48
CA LEU A 143 -3.11 -13.84 -3.67
C LEU A 143 -4.11 -14.54 -2.75
N GLY A 144 -5.12 -13.81 -2.30
CA GLY A 144 -6.06 -14.34 -1.31
C GLY A 144 -7.06 -13.30 -0.85
N SER A 145 -7.72 -13.58 0.25
CA SER A 145 -8.78 -12.76 0.82
C SER A 145 -8.60 -12.52 2.32
N SER A 146 -9.09 -11.39 2.81
CA SER A 146 -9.10 -10.97 4.21
C SER A 146 -10.44 -10.33 4.56
N ASP A 147 -10.86 -10.46 5.80
CA ASP A 147 -12.05 -9.78 6.36
C ASP A 147 -11.70 -8.52 7.17
N ALA A 148 -10.45 -8.03 7.06
CA ALA A 148 -10.03 -6.83 7.76
C ALA A 148 -10.86 -5.60 7.37
N ALA A 149 -11.43 -4.93 8.36
CA ALA A 149 -12.18 -3.68 8.16
C ALA A 149 -11.21 -2.52 7.89
N LEU A 150 -10.84 -2.33 6.61
CA LEU A 150 -9.84 -1.36 6.17
C LEU A 150 -10.30 0.10 6.28
N TRP A 151 -11.61 0.31 6.22
CA TRP A 151 -12.24 1.62 6.34
C TRP A 151 -13.47 1.57 7.23
N ASP A 152 -13.50 2.44 8.21
CA ASP A 152 -14.63 2.60 9.12
C ASP A 152 -14.82 4.10 9.41
N PRO A 153 -15.85 4.75 8.82
CA PRO A 153 -16.07 6.19 8.95
C PRO A 153 -16.47 6.62 10.37
N THR A 154 -16.81 5.67 11.25
CA THR A 154 -17.15 5.96 12.65
C THR A 154 -15.94 6.11 13.56
N ARG A 155 -14.76 5.70 13.11
CA ARG A 155 -13.52 5.85 13.87
C ARG A 155 -12.95 7.25 13.73
N GLU A 156 -12.26 7.71 14.75
CA GLU A 156 -11.48 8.96 14.71
C GLU A 156 -10.48 8.99 13.54
N ARG A 157 -9.88 7.82 13.27
CA ARG A 157 -9.03 7.57 12.09
C ARG A 157 -9.68 6.49 11.25
N PRO A 158 -10.45 6.87 10.22
CA PRO A 158 -11.24 5.93 9.43
C PRO A 158 -10.41 4.83 8.74
N ALA A 159 -9.22 5.17 8.23
CA ALA A 159 -8.34 4.22 7.57
C ALA A 159 -7.57 3.37 8.59
N LEU A 160 -7.67 2.04 8.47
CA LEU A 160 -6.86 1.09 9.25
C LEU A 160 -5.36 1.26 8.93
N LEU A 161 -5.04 1.42 7.64
CA LEU A 161 -3.69 1.49 7.12
C LEU A 161 -3.34 2.93 6.71
N ALA A 162 -3.15 3.80 7.69
CA ALA A 162 -2.65 5.16 7.43
C ALA A 162 -1.16 5.11 6.99
N PRO A 163 -0.67 6.11 6.24
CA PRO A 163 0.74 6.18 5.85
C PRO A 163 1.69 6.06 7.04
N GLY A 164 2.69 5.20 6.94
CA GLY A 164 3.64 4.83 7.99
C GLY A 164 3.21 3.62 8.83
N THR A 165 1.98 3.11 8.69
CA THR A 165 1.56 1.86 9.35
C THR A 165 2.39 0.70 8.82
N ARG A 166 2.95 -0.11 9.73
CA ARG A 166 3.63 -1.36 9.41
C ARG A 166 2.60 -2.47 9.30
N VAL A 167 2.74 -3.33 8.33
CA VAL A 167 1.77 -4.39 8.04
C VAL A 167 2.46 -5.73 7.91
N ARG A 168 1.93 -6.75 8.57
CA ARG A 168 2.33 -8.14 8.41
C ARG A 168 1.11 -8.97 8.05
N PHE A 169 1.25 -9.80 7.02
CA PHE A 169 0.20 -10.76 6.66
C PHE A 169 0.43 -12.07 7.41
N VAL A 170 -0.66 -12.64 7.92
CA VAL A 170 -0.66 -13.89 8.70
C VAL A 170 -1.61 -14.88 8.01
N PRO A 171 -1.15 -16.08 7.62
CA PRO A 171 -2.02 -17.08 7.00
C PRO A 171 -3.05 -17.58 8.02
N ARG A 172 -4.26 -17.86 7.54
CA ARG A 172 -5.31 -18.56 8.28
C ARG A 172 -5.25 -20.05 8.06
#